data_37a9cb013622fd203e058266d8ef1e5b
#
_entry.id   37a9cb013622fd203e058266d8ef1e5b
#
_cell.length_a   1.000
_cell.length_b   1.000
_cell.length_c   1.000
_cell.angle_alpha   90.00
_cell.angle_beta   90.00
_cell.angle_gamma   90.00
#
_symmetry.space_group_name_H-M   'P 1'
#
loop_
_entity.id
_entity.type
_entity.pdbx_description
1 polymer ?
#
loop_
_entity_poly.entity_id
_entity_poly.type
_entity_poly.pdbx_seq_one_letter_code
_entity_poly.pdbx_strand_id
1 'polypeptide(L)'
;MQHFEQALKARFGDSNVSTIHHDFGTFLLITSSDFSGTLLMTSDFSTFKMNVHEKHKGEEFAELYFYLPNYWVITDLDNPTMNWVFPWLKRIKEYVQNNNTWLGHGHTMPCGQEMNSLSSTMTQNHFIVSKPLACEKQLQPLVIEGKTIFFLAIIPLFPDEMDYKQGKGTAKLFDKFRHQGVTEKLDDYRKSVLKSKWKFFGK
;
A
#
# COMPACT_ATOMS: atom_id res chain seq x y z
N MET A 1 -5.86 -18.00 -7.17
CA MET A 1 -6.80 -17.13 -6.42
C MET A 1 -7.38 -17.87 -5.20
N GLN A 2 -8.06 -18.98 -5.37
CA GLN A 2 -8.71 -19.72 -4.26
C GLN A 2 -7.75 -20.12 -3.13
N HIS A 3 -6.57 -20.65 -3.44
CA HIS A 3 -5.58 -21.06 -2.43
C HIS A 3 -5.00 -19.87 -1.65
N PHE A 4 -4.85 -18.70 -2.29
CA PHE A 4 -4.38 -17.50 -1.63
C PHE A 4 -5.40 -16.97 -0.63
N GLU A 5 -6.68 -16.86 -1.03
CA GLU A 5 -7.76 -16.47 -0.14
C GLU A 5 -7.90 -17.45 1.06
N GLN A 6 -7.83 -18.75 0.80
CA GLN A 6 -7.87 -19.77 1.85
C GLN A 6 -6.70 -19.62 2.85
N ALA A 7 -5.50 -19.34 2.37
CA ALA A 7 -4.34 -19.11 3.23
C ALA A 7 -4.49 -17.85 4.10
N LEU A 8 -5.11 -16.79 3.56
CA LEU A 8 -5.45 -15.60 4.34
C LEU A 8 -6.55 -15.89 5.37
N LYS A 9 -7.58 -16.63 5.01
CA LYS A 9 -8.63 -17.08 5.96
C LYS A 9 -8.05 -17.93 7.08
N ALA A 10 -7.13 -18.82 6.78
CA ALA A 10 -6.42 -19.59 7.80
C ALA A 10 -5.57 -18.72 8.73
N ARG A 11 -5.00 -17.62 8.24
CA ARG A 11 -4.18 -16.68 9.02
C ARG A 11 -4.99 -15.71 9.86
N PHE A 12 -6.06 -15.14 9.30
CA PHE A 12 -6.84 -14.06 9.92
C PHE A 12 -8.18 -14.51 10.49
N GLY A 13 -8.68 -15.70 10.12
CA GLY A 13 -10.02 -16.19 10.40
C GLY A 13 -11.00 -15.93 9.25
N ASP A 14 -11.89 -16.88 9.01
CA ASP A 14 -12.85 -16.83 7.88
C ASP A 14 -13.71 -15.56 7.87
N SER A 15 -14.19 -15.12 9.02
CA SER A 15 -15.04 -13.94 9.17
C SER A 15 -14.31 -12.62 8.92
N ASN A 16 -12.98 -12.63 8.93
CA ASN A 16 -12.13 -11.45 8.80
C ASN A 16 -11.58 -11.24 7.40
N VAL A 17 -11.86 -12.15 6.48
CA VAL A 17 -11.45 -12.06 5.07
C VAL A 17 -12.68 -12.14 4.19
N SER A 18 -12.97 -11.07 3.47
CA SER A 18 -14.08 -11.00 2.52
C SER A 18 -13.61 -10.52 1.16
N THR A 19 -14.39 -10.88 0.13
CA THR A 19 -14.12 -10.48 -1.24
C THR A 19 -15.03 -9.32 -1.62
N ILE A 20 -14.47 -8.29 -2.25
CA ILE A 20 -15.22 -7.19 -2.86
C ILE A 20 -15.00 -7.19 -4.37
N HIS A 21 -16.11 -7.12 -5.12
CA HIS A 21 -16.09 -6.98 -6.58
C HIS A 21 -16.34 -5.51 -6.92
N HIS A 22 -15.47 -4.98 -7.76
CA HIS A 22 -15.51 -3.59 -8.21
C HIS A 22 -15.25 -3.55 -9.73
N ASP A 23 -15.63 -2.48 -10.42
CA ASP A 23 -15.35 -2.30 -11.87
C ASP A 23 -13.86 -2.38 -12.20
N PHE A 24 -13.01 -2.10 -11.24
CA PHE A 24 -11.54 -2.18 -11.37
C PHE A 24 -10.95 -3.56 -11.04
N GLY A 25 -11.78 -4.53 -10.66
CA GLY A 25 -11.33 -5.90 -10.38
C GLY A 25 -11.89 -6.49 -9.09
N THR A 26 -11.34 -7.63 -8.71
CA THR A 26 -11.68 -8.31 -7.46
C THR A 26 -10.57 -8.07 -6.43
N PHE A 27 -10.98 -7.68 -5.24
CA PHE A 27 -10.05 -7.37 -4.14
C PHE A 27 -10.47 -8.12 -2.88
N LEU A 28 -9.55 -8.23 -1.94
CA LEU A 28 -9.80 -8.79 -0.61
C LEU A 28 -9.82 -7.68 0.43
N LEU A 29 -10.78 -7.73 1.32
CA LEU A 29 -10.86 -6.92 2.52
C LEU A 29 -10.48 -7.79 3.71
N ILE A 30 -9.48 -7.36 4.46
CA ILE A 30 -8.97 -8.10 5.62
C ILE A 30 -9.06 -7.20 6.85
N THR A 31 -9.71 -7.72 7.88
CA THR A 31 -9.77 -7.09 9.22
C THR A 31 -9.06 -8.00 10.23
N SER A 32 -8.75 -7.47 11.41
CA SER A 32 -8.17 -8.25 12.51
C SER A 32 -8.35 -7.52 13.82
N SER A 33 -8.39 -8.24 14.92
CA SER A 33 -8.29 -7.65 16.27
C SER A 33 -6.90 -7.05 16.56
N ASP A 34 -5.87 -7.46 15.81
CA ASP A 34 -4.49 -7.05 16.04
C ASP A 34 -4.17 -5.68 15.44
N PHE A 35 -5.03 -5.15 14.57
CA PHE A 35 -4.87 -3.82 13.99
C PHE A 35 -6.22 -3.13 13.75
N SER A 36 -6.25 -1.79 13.85
CA SER A 36 -7.47 -1.02 13.64
C SER A 36 -7.58 -0.53 12.21
N GLY A 37 -8.61 -0.97 11.48
CA GLY A 37 -8.86 -0.62 10.08
C GLY A 37 -8.96 -1.85 9.20
N THR A 38 -8.86 -1.64 7.89
CA THR A 38 -9.05 -2.69 6.89
C THR A 38 -7.90 -2.69 5.88
N LEU A 39 -7.35 -3.85 5.57
CA LEU A 39 -6.44 -3.97 4.45
C LEU A 39 -7.28 -4.23 3.19
N LEU A 40 -7.16 -3.36 2.20
CA LEU A 40 -7.68 -3.57 0.85
C LEU A 40 -6.54 -4.10 -0.01
N MET A 41 -6.66 -5.34 -0.48
CA MET A 41 -5.56 -6.08 -1.10
C MET A 41 -5.96 -6.60 -2.48
N THR A 42 -5.01 -6.63 -3.43
CA THR A 42 -5.16 -7.37 -4.67
C THR A 42 -5.31 -8.87 -4.39
N SER A 43 -5.98 -9.60 -5.27
CA SER A 43 -6.24 -11.04 -5.07
C SER A 43 -5.55 -11.93 -6.10
N ASP A 44 -4.88 -11.32 -7.10
CA ASP A 44 -4.39 -12.00 -8.28
C ASP A 44 -3.04 -11.45 -8.80
N PHE A 45 -2.46 -10.44 -8.17
CA PHE A 45 -1.18 -9.89 -8.62
C PHE A 45 -0.05 -10.91 -8.50
N SER A 46 -0.06 -11.77 -7.47
CA SER A 46 0.89 -12.86 -7.27
C SER A 46 0.80 -13.99 -8.31
N THR A 47 -0.18 -13.97 -9.20
CA THR A 47 -0.21 -14.87 -10.36
C THR A 47 0.82 -14.47 -11.42
N PHE A 48 1.21 -13.21 -11.46
CA PHE A 48 2.25 -12.67 -12.33
C PHE A 48 3.62 -12.79 -11.66
N LYS A 49 4.58 -13.38 -12.39
CA LYS A 49 5.98 -13.41 -11.96
C LYS A 49 6.66 -12.10 -12.35
N MET A 50 6.94 -11.24 -11.37
CA MET A 50 7.65 -9.98 -11.60
C MET A 50 9.07 -10.23 -12.10
N ASN A 51 9.54 -9.38 -13.03
CA ASN A 51 10.90 -9.41 -13.55
C ASN A 51 11.87 -8.69 -12.58
N VAL A 52 12.15 -9.33 -11.46
CA VAL A 52 13.01 -8.78 -10.42
C VAL A 52 14.49 -8.82 -10.82
N HIS A 53 15.25 -7.86 -10.32
CA HIS A 53 16.71 -7.89 -10.46
C HIS A 53 17.31 -9.06 -9.67
N GLU A 54 18.44 -9.63 -10.10
CA GLU A 54 19.07 -10.82 -9.50
C GLU A 54 19.23 -10.73 -7.98
N LYS A 55 19.57 -9.56 -7.43
CA LYS A 55 19.67 -9.32 -5.98
C LYS A 55 18.35 -9.46 -5.21
N HIS A 56 17.21 -9.50 -5.91
CA HIS A 56 15.87 -9.67 -5.37
C HIS A 56 15.25 -11.02 -5.77
N LYS A 57 16.05 -11.95 -6.26
CA LYS A 57 15.62 -13.29 -6.56
C LYS A 57 14.97 -13.93 -5.34
N GLY A 58 13.76 -14.48 -5.54
CA GLY A 58 12.89 -14.95 -4.46
C GLY A 58 11.79 -13.98 -4.08
N GLU A 59 11.82 -12.72 -4.54
CA GLU A 59 10.78 -11.71 -4.30
C GLU A 59 9.88 -11.48 -5.55
N GLU A 60 9.74 -12.49 -6.42
CA GLU A 60 9.04 -12.37 -7.72
C GLU A 60 7.52 -12.30 -7.60
N PHE A 61 6.95 -12.72 -6.47
CA PHE A 61 5.49 -12.78 -6.29
C PHE A 61 5.07 -11.91 -5.12
N ALA A 62 4.07 -11.05 -5.34
CA ALA A 62 3.54 -10.18 -4.32
C ALA A 62 2.05 -9.91 -4.50
N GLU A 63 1.39 -9.48 -3.42
CA GLU A 63 0.11 -8.77 -3.47
C GLU A 63 0.29 -7.34 -2.98
N LEU A 64 -0.43 -6.41 -3.60
CA LEU A 64 -0.43 -4.99 -3.27
C LEU A 64 -1.55 -4.68 -2.31
N TYR A 65 -1.33 -3.78 -1.37
CA TYR A 65 -2.43 -3.36 -0.49
C TYR A 65 -2.34 -1.89 -0.08
N PHE A 66 -3.53 -1.34 0.21
CA PHE A 66 -3.69 -0.15 1.03
C PHE A 66 -4.17 -0.55 2.43
N TYR A 67 -3.65 0.10 3.45
CA TYR A 67 -4.16 -0.03 4.81
C TYR A 67 -5.08 1.14 5.10
N LEU A 68 -6.39 0.86 5.10
CA LEU A 68 -7.45 1.86 5.25
C LEU A 68 -7.73 2.13 6.74
N PRO A 69 -7.95 3.39 7.12
CA PRO A 69 -8.34 3.72 8.49
C PRO A 69 -9.77 3.21 8.79
N ASN A 70 -10.08 3.00 10.06
CA ASN A 70 -11.36 2.44 10.50
C ASN A 70 -12.58 3.35 10.25
N TYR A 71 -12.35 4.63 9.98
CA TYR A 71 -13.42 5.57 9.63
C TYR A 71 -13.76 5.60 8.13
N TRP A 72 -13.03 4.86 7.29
CA TRP A 72 -13.36 4.71 5.88
C TRP A 72 -14.40 3.61 5.69
N VAL A 73 -15.54 3.99 5.08
CA VAL A 73 -16.59 3.04 4.69
C VAL A 73 -16.33 2.63 3.25
N ILE A 74 -15.38 1.70 3.05
CA ILE A 74 -14.92 1.30 1.71
C ILE A 74 -15.99 0.58 0.88
N THR A 75 -17.07 0.13 1.50
CA THR A 75 -18.23 -0.45 0.81
C THR A 75 -19.18 0.61 0.22
N ASP A 76 -19.01 1.88 0.57
CA ASP A 76 -19.67 3.00 -0.10
C ASP A 76 -18.90 3.34 -1.38
N LEU A 77 -19.23 2.59 -2.45
CA LEU A 77 -18.52 2.64 -3.73
C LEU A 77 -18.74 3.96 -4.50
N ASP A 78 -19.69 4.78 -4.10
CA ASP A 78 -19.97 6.07 -4.74
C ASP A 78 -19.17 7.22 -4.11
N ASN A 79 -18.43 6.97 -3.04
CA ASN A 79 -17.68 8.00 -2.33
C ASN A 79 -16.33 8.31 -3.00
N PRO A 80 -16.20 9.44 -3.74
CA PRO A 80 -14.98 9.73 -4.51
C PRO A 80 -13.77 10.05 -3.61
N THR A 81 -13.98 10.35 -2.33
CA THR A 81 -12.87 10.63 -1.40
C THR A 81 -12.16 9.35 -0.94
N MET A 82 -12.79 8.20 -1.12
CA MET A 82 -12.28 6.89 -0.68
C MET A 82 -12.02 5.92 -1.84
N ASN A 83 -12.84 5.97 -2.89
CA ASN A 83 -12.83 4.97 -3.99
C ASN A 83 -11.60 5.02 -4.88
N TRP A 84 -10.76 6.05 -4.78
CA TRP A 84 -9.54 6.17 -5.56
C TRP A 84 -8.55 5.01 -5.34
N VAL A 85 -8.65 4.29 -4.24
CA VAL A 85 -7.78 3.15 -3.91
C VAL A 85 -7.92 1.98 -4.90
N PHE A 86 -9.13 1.71 -5.40
CA PHE A 86 -9.39 0.62 -6.34
C PHE A 86 -8.71 0.83 -7.71
N PRO A 87 -8.97 1.95 -8.42
CA PRO A 87 -8.29 2.20 -9.68
C PRO A 87 -6.78 2.29 -9.53
N TRP A 88 -6.25 2.74 -8.38
CA TRP A 88 -4.81 2.79 -8.20
C TRP A 88 -4.19 1.40 -8.00
N LEU A 89 -4.79 0.50 -7.24
CA LEU A 89 -4.31 -0.89 -7.17
C LEU A 89 -4.30 -1.55 -8.54
N LYS A 90 -5.36 -1.35 -9.34
CA LYS A 90 -5.42 -1.85 -10.72
C LYS A 90 -4.31 -1.26 -11.58
N ARG A 91 -4.15 0.07 -11.61
CA ARG A 91 -3.15 0.76 -12.43
C ARG A 91 -1.72 0.34 -12.10
N ILE A 92 -1.41 0.21 -10.81
CA ILE A 92 -0.07 -0.23 -10.36
C ILE A 92 0.19 -1.66 -10.82
N LYS A 93 -0.77 -2.56 -10.64
CA LYS A 93 -0.69 -3.94 -11.14
C LYS A 93 -0.47 -3.99 -12.64
N GLU A 94 -1.32 -3.30 -13.42
CA GLU A 94 -1.23 -3.27 -14.87
C GLU A 94 0.09 -2.65 -15.36
N TYR A 95 0.57 -1.60 -14.70
CA TYR A 95 1.88 -1.02 -15.03
C TYR A 95 3.01 -2.05 -14.94
N VAL A 96 3.04 -2.84 -13.87
CA VAL A 96 4.07 -3.88 -13.67
C VAL A 96 3.95 -4.96 -14.73
N GLN A 97 2.74 -5.43 -15.01
CA GLN A 97 2.48 -6.49 -15.97
C GLN A 97 2.79 -6.06 -17.40
N ASN A 98 2.28 -4.89 -17.81
CA ASN A 98 2.43 -4.39 -19.19
C ASN A 98 3.88 -3.99 -19.54
N ASN A 99 4.65 -3.54 -18.55
CA ASN A 99 6.05 -3.19 -18.75
C ASN A 99 7.03 -4.31 -18.39
N ASN A 100 6.51 -5.50 -18.03
CA ASN A 100 7.33 -6.63 -17.59
C ASN A 100 8.41 -6.22 -16.58
N THR A 101 8.02 -5.45 -15.59
CA THR A 101 8.91 -4.88 -14.57
C THR A 101 8.58 -5.45 -13.18
N TRP A 102 9.06 -4.80 -12.13
CA TRP A 102 8.84 -5.24 -10.76
C TRP A 102 8.62 -4.07 -9.80
N LEU A 103 8.06 -4.39 -8.64
CA LEU A 103 7.92 -3.49 -7.51
C LEU A 103 8.60 -4.09 -6.28
N GLY A 104 9.20 -3.22 -5.48
CA GLY A 104 9.80 -3.57 -4.22
C GLY A 104 9.92 -2.38 -3.29
N HIS A 105 10.36 -2.64 -2.06
CA HIS A 105 10.51 -1.62 -1.02
C HIS A 105 11.36 -0.43 -1.52
N GLY A 106 10.80 0.76 -1.40
CA GLY A 106 11.45 2.02 -1.79
C GLY A 106 11.20 2.45 -3.24
N HIS A 107 10.54 1.66 -4.07
CA HIS A 107 10.10 2.11 -5.39
C HIS A 107 9.06 3.21 -5.24
N THR A 108 9.11 4.21 -6.10
CA THR A 108 8.17 5.34 -6.12
C THR A 108 7.58 5.54 -7.49
N MET A 109 6.36 6.05 -7.53
CA MET A 109 5.67 6.37 -8.77
C MET A 109 4.79 7.61 -8.61
N PRO A 110 4.60 8.42 -9.65
CA PRO A 110 3.69 9.56 -9.63
C PRO A 110 2.23 9.11 -9.70
N CYS A 111 1.32 9.91 -9.18
CA CYS A 111 -0.12 9.73 -9.30
C CYS A 111 -0.62 10.24 -10.67
N GLY A 112 -0.19 9.57 -11.74
CA GLY A 112 -0.49 9.94 -13.13
C GLY A 112 0.46 11.01 -13.69
N GLN A 113 0.28 11.34 -14.97
CA GLN A 113 1.16 12.27 -15.69
C GLN A 113 1.06 13.71 -15.15
N GLU A 114 -0.13 14.12 -14.74
CA GLU A 114 -0.39 15.46 -14.21
C GLU A 114 -0.09 15.59 -12.71
N MET A 115 0.29 14.50 -12.05
CA MET A 115 0.58 14.46 -10.61
C MET A 115 -0.52 15.13 -9.75
N ASN A 116 -1.78 14.86 -10.10
CA ASN A 116 -2.93 15.38 -9.36
C ASN A 116 -3.01 14.78 -7.96
N SER A 117 -3.66 15.50 -7.06
CA SER A 117 -4.01 15.00 -5.73
C SER A 117 -4.86 13.73 -5.81
N LEU A 118 -4.67 12.80 -4.87
CA LEU A 118 -5.40 11.52 -4.81
C LEU A 118 -6.90 11.71 -4.62
N SER A 119 -7.28 12.69 -3.80
CA SER A 119 -8.67 13.07 -3.56
C SER A 119 -8.74 14.51 -3.06
N SER A 120 -9.96 14.99 -2.76
CA SER A 120 -10.17 16.32 -2.14
C SER A 120 -9.56 16.44 -0.74
N THR A 121 -9.40 15.32 -0.02
CA THR A 121 -8.85 15.28 1.33
C THR A 121 -7.37 14.88 1.36
N MET A 122 -6.88 14.18 0.33
CA MET A 122 -5.52 13.68 0.25
C MET A 122 -4.74 14.37 -0.88
N THR A 123 -3.93 15.35 -0.52
CA THR A 123 -3.15 16.16 -1.47
C THR A 123 -1.82 15.54 -1.89
N GLN A 124 -1.54 14.32 -1.47
CA GLN A 124 -0.41 13.53 -1.95
C GLN A 124 -0.57 13.24 -3.44
N ASN A 125 0.54 13.21 -4.17
CA ASN A 125 0.56 13.03 -5.61
C ASN A 125 1.62 12.03 -6.10
N HIS A 126 2.22 11.30 -5.18
CA HIS A 126 3.12 10.18 -5.43
C HIS A 126 2.79 9.01 -4.50
N PHE A 127 3.33 7.85 -4.84
CA PHE A 127 3.34 6.68 -3.96
C PHE A 127 4.76 6.20 -3.72
N ILE A 128 4.97 5.58 -2.56
CA ILE A 128 6.12 4.73 -2.28
C ILE A 128 5.64 3.33 -1.91
N VAL A 129 6.33 2.34 -2.44
CA VAL A 129 6.11 0.92 -2.10
C VAL A 129 6.91 0.57 -0.85
N SER A 130 6.30 -0.14 0.07
CA SER A 130 6.96 -0.58 1.30
C SER A 130 6.67 -2.05 1.61
N LYS A 131 7.62 -2.72 2.28
CA LYS A 131 7.26 -3.89 3.09
C LYS A 131 6.32 -3.45 4.20
N PRO A 132 5.49 -4.35 4.78
CA PRO A 132 4.63 -4.00 5.89
C PRO A 132 5.40 -3.32 7.03
N LEU A 133 4.84 -2.29 7.64
CA LEU A 133 5.42 -1.55 8.77
C LEU A 133 4.61 -1.80 10.05
N ALA A 134 3.37 -1.31 10.09
CA ALA A 134 2.47 -1.53 11.23
C ALA A 134 1.93 -2.97 11.27
N CYS A 135 1.73 -3.59 10.10
CA CYS A 135 1.22 -4.96 9.98
C CYS A 135 2.32 -6.01 9.71
N GLU A 136 3.59 -5.72 10.05
CA GLU A 136 4.73 -6.60 9.75
C GLU A 136 4.55 -8.01 10.30
N LYS A 137 4.05 -8.16 11.52
CA LYS A 137 3.83 -9.46 12.16
C LYS A 137 2.72 -10.25 11.49
N GLN A 138 1.65 -9.59 11.09
CA GLN A 138 0.46 -10.19 10.49
C GLN A 138 0.67 -10.52 9.01
N LEU A 139 1.46 -9.72 8.31
CA LEU A 139 1.73 -9.85 6.88
C LEU A 139 3.13 -10.43 6.58
N GLN A 140 3.53 -11.47 7.34
CA GLN A 140 4.67 -12.28 6.95
C GLN A 140 4.39 -12.99 5.62
N PRO A 141 5.39 -13.20 4.75
CA PRO A 141 5.19 -13.86 3.47
C PRO A 141 4.43 -15.19 3.60
N LEU A 142 3.66 -15.52 2.58
CA LEU A 142 2.95 -16.79 2.45
C LEU A 142 3.66 -17.68 1.45
N VAL A 143 3.80 -18.97 1.79
CA VAL A 143 4.28 -19.98 0.84
C VAL A 143 3.08 -20.78 0.33
N ILE A 144 2.76 -20.64 -0.96
CA ILE A 144 1.63 -21.30 -1.62
C ILE A 144 2.14 -21.94 -2.90
N GLU A 145 1.96 -23.25 -3.05
CA GLU A 145 2.37 -24.01 -4.23
C GLU A 145 3.85 -23.77 -4.62
N GLY A 146 4.72 -23.68 -3.63
CA GLY A 146 6.15 -23.45 -3.82
C GLY A 146 6.56 -22.02 -4.17
N LYS A 147 5.60 -21.08 -4.21
CA LYS A 147 5.84 -19.65 -4.41
C LYS A 147 5.80 -18.91 -3.07
N THR A 148 6.78 -18.05 -2.82
CA THR A 148 6.75 -17.12 -1.69
C THR A 148 6.07 -15.84 -2.13
N ILE A 149 4.91 -15.52 -1.55
CA ILE A 149 4.12 -14.34 -1.86
C ILE A 149 4.38 -13.29 -0.78
N PHE A 150 4.91 -12.14 -1.19
CA PHE A 150 5.16 -10.99 -0.33
C PHE A 150 3.97 -10.04 -0.32
N PHE A 151 3.90 -9.18 0.68
CA PHE A 151 2.90 -8.12 0.78
C PHE A 151 3.59 -6.77 0.63
N LEU A 152 3.08 -5.96 -0.28
CA LEU A 152 3.64 -4.64 -0.59
C LEU A 152 2.60 -3.56 -0.32
N ALA A 153 2.86 -2.76 0.69
CA ALA A 153 2.07 -1.59 1.03
C ALA A 153 2.28 -0.46 0.03
N ILE A 154 1.22 0.24 -0.33
CA ILE A 154 1.26 1.44 -1.15
C ILE A 154 1.00 2.65 -0.23
N ILE A 155 2.01 3.48 -0.05
CA ILE A 155 1.96 4.63 0.85
C ILE A 155 1.95 5.92 0.03
N PRO A 156 0.92 6.79 0.16
CA PRO A 156 0.91 8.10 -0.48
C PRO A 156 2.03 9.02 0.03
N LEU A 157 2.67 9.74 -0.87
CA LEU A 157 3.72 10.72 -0.59
C LEU A 157 3.29 12.13 -0.99
N PHE A 158 3.68 13.12 -0.18
CA PHE A 158 3.69 14.52 -0.58
C PHE A 158 4.83 14.83 -1.56
N PRO A 159 4.69 15.87 -2.40
CA PRO A 159 5.75 16.26 -3.33
C PRO A 159 7.12 16.46 -2.66
N ASP A 160 7.14 17.16 -1.54
CA ASP A 160 8.36 17.44 -0.77
C ASP A 160 8.99 16.17 -0.16
N GLU A 161 8.18 15.18 0.22
CA GLU A 161 8.67 13.86 0.67
C GLU A 161 9.31 13.08 -0.49
N MET A 162 8.73 13.19 -1.69
CA MET A 162 9.30 12.59 -2.89
C MET A 162 10.66 13.22 -3.23
N ASP A 163 10.75 14.56 -3.23
CA ASP A 163 12.00 15.30 -3.47
C ASP A 163 13.06 14.94 -2.41
N TYR A 164 12.65 14.86 -1.15
CA TYR A 164 13.55 14.44 -0.07
C TYR A 164 14.07 13.01 -0.29
N LYS A 165 13.19 12.08 -0.67
CA LYS A 165 13.58 10.70 -0.98
C LYS A 165 14.56 10.64 -2.14
N GLN A 166 14.36 11.43 -3.20
CA GLN A 166 15.30 11.49 -4.34
C GLN A 166 16.67 12.03 -3.90
N GLY A 167 16.69 13.07 -3.09
CA GLY A 167 17.94 13.71 -2.66
C GLY A 167 18.69 13.01 -1.52
N LYS A 168 17.97 12.29 -0.63
CA LYS A 168 18.53 11.70 0.61
C LYS A 168 18.40 10.17 0.70
N GLY A 169 17.64 9.57 -0.20
CA GLY A 169 17.42 8.13 -0.27
C GLY A 169 16.27 7.62 0.57
N THR A 170 15.85 6.39 0.24
CA THR A 170 14.71 5.70 0.85
C THR A 170 14.84 5.55 2.36
N ALA A 171 15.99 5.09 2.86
CA ALA A 171 16.20 4.87 4.29
C ALA A 171 15.98 6.14 5.11
N LYS A 172 16.45 7.30 4.63
CA LYS A 172 16.29 8.58 5.32
C LYS A 172 14.82 9.04 5.36
N LEU A 173 14.04 8.78 4.32
CA LEU A 173 12.60 9.07 4.35
C LEU A 173 11.89 8.18 5.37
N PHE A 174 12.17 6.86 5.38
CA PHE A 174 11.56 5.95 6.36
C PHE A 174 12.00 6.26 7.80
N ASP A 175 13.21 6.78 8.03
CA ASP A 175 13.61 7.30 9.34
C ASP A 175 12.71 8.49 9.77
N LYS A 176 12.39 9.40 8.84
CA LYS A 176 11.44 10.49 9.10
C LYS A 176 10.04 9.96 9.42
N PHE A 177 9.56 8.98 8.66
CA PHE A 177 8.28 8.32 8.91
C PHE A 177 8.23 7.75 10.32
N ARG A 178 9.23 6.94 10.69
CA ARG A 178 9.34 6.33 12.02
C ARG A 178 9.33 7.36 13.15
N HIS A 179 10.10 8.44 13.02
CA HIS A 179 10.18 9.49 14.04
C HIS A 179 8.86 10.27 14.21
N GLN A 180 8.00 10.27 13.21
CA GLN A 180 6.70 10.96 13.27
C GLN A 180 5.51 10.00 13.38
N GLY A 181 5.75 8.70 13.54
CA GLY A 181 4.71 7.68 13.67
C GLY A 181 3.93 7.43 12.38
N VAL A 182 4.50 7.78 11.22
CA VAL A 182 3.90 7.48 9.92
C VAL A 182 4.17 6.03 9.55
N THR A 183 3.13 5.31 9.20
CA THR A 183 3.16 3.93 8.72
C THR A 183 2.49 3.83 7.35
N GLU A 184 2.23 2.62 6.90
CA GLU A 184 1.45 2.38 5.68
C GLU A 184 -0.05 2.64 5.83
N LYS A 185 -0.55 2.85 7.07
CA LYS A 185 -1.95 3.20 7.28
C LYS A 185 -2.26 4.56 6.69
N LEU A 186 -3.28 4.63 5.85
CA LEU A 186 -3.75 5.89 5.27
C LEU A 186 -4.26 6.83 6.36
N ASP A 187 -3.96 8.11 6.18
CA ASP A 187 -4.41 9.18 7.08
C ASP A 187 -4.67 10.44 6.24
N ASP A 188 -5.95 10.80 6.09
CA ASP A 188 -6.41 11.97 5.34
C ASP A 188 -5.92 13.29 5.96
N TYR A 189 -5.60 13.26 7.24
CA TYR A 189 -5.16 14.43 8.01
C TYR A 189 -3.64 14.53 8.14
N ARG A 190 -2.91 13.54 7.59
CA ARG A 190 -1.47 13.52 7.63
C ARG A 190 -0.87 14.75 6.96
N LYS A 191 0.11 15.33 7.61
CA LYS A 191 0.97 16.37 7.04
C LYS A 191 2.28 15.75 6.57
N SER A 192 2.97 16.43 5.65
CA SER A 192 4.32 16.02 5.25
C SER A 192 5.26 15.95 6.46
N VAL A 193 6.06 14.88 6.53
CA VAL A 193 7.07 14.69 7.59
C VAL A 193 8.23 15.70 7.50
N LEU A 194 8.27 16.52 6.46
CA LEU A 194 9.26 17.58 6.29
C LEU A 194 8.77 18.93 6.77
N LYS A 195 7.45 19.11 6.94
CA LYS A 195 6.91 20.34 7.52
C LYS A 195 7.25 20.40 9.00
N SER A 196 8.02 21.41 9.39
CA SER A 196 8.39 21.67 10.79
C SER A 196 7.13 21.75 11.64
N LYS A 197 7.06 20.99 12.74
CA LYS A 197 6.11 21.30 13.82
C LYS A 197 6.57 22.65 14.39
N TRP A 198 5.84 23.74 14.09
CA TRP A 198 6.06 25.02 14.74
C TRP A 198 5.97 24.79 16.25
N LYS A 199 7.12 24.84 16.91
CA LYS A 199 7.12 24.94 18.38
C LYS A 199 6.63 26.35 18.70
N PHE A 200 5.36 26.48 19.07
CA PHE A 200 4.90 27.66 19.78
C PHE A 200 5.65 27.65 21.12
N PHE A 201 6.78 28.34 21.18
CA PHE A 201 7.32 28.81 22.44
C PHE A 201 6.46 30.01 22.81
N GLY A 202 5.39 29.78 23.60
CA GLY A 202 4.73 30.84 24.35
C GLY A 202 5.76 31.43 25.31
N LYS A 203 5.97 32.73 25.21
CA LYS A 203 6.61 33.51 26.25
C LYS A 203 5.62 33.67 27.39
#